data_36edb1c0d3c8629f9c2b2ad531de2fad
#
_entry.id   36edb1c0d3c8629f9c2b2ad531de2fad
#
_cell.length_a   1.000
_cell.length_b   1.000
_cell.length_c   1.000
_cell.angle_alpha   90.00
_cell.angle_beta   90.00
_cell.angle_gamma   90.00
#
_symmetry.space_group_name_H-M   'P 1'
#
loop_
_entity.id
_entity.type
_entity.pdbx_description
1 polymer ?
#
loop_
_entity_poly.entity_id
_entity_poly.type
_entity_poly.pdbx_seq_one_letter_code
_entity_poly.pdbx_strand_id
1 'polypeptide(L)'
;AMKLQVHDLTFVPMSALHGDNVVHRGASMPWYEGTSLLHHLEQVHVASDRNLIDARFPVQYVIREHSRDFRGYAGTVAGGVFKPGDEVAVLPSGFTTTVRAIWGPGGTTVTEAFASQAVTIELADDLDLGRGDLICRPGNRPHTSRDVDAMVCWFSEQGALKTGNDYIVRHTTRETKAEIRDLDYRLDVTTLHRDETAKSLSLNEIGRIRLRARQPLLFDSYRRNRSTGGFLLIDEHSGATVAAGMITGPSVTASNVVWHTAAVSRAERATRGLTVWLTGLSASGKSSVAVELERRLVASGRPAYLLDGDNLRHGLNGNLGFSPADRAENVRRVAEVAKLFADAGVVSVVSLISPYRTDRELARAAHEAAGLPFLEVFVDTPLEVCEDRDPKGMYAKARAGEISGFTGVDAPYEQPENPDLVLRPENGDPAAMAALILAALE
;
A
#
# COMPACT_ATOMS: atom_id res chain seq x y z
N ALA A 1 -10.04 13.44 16.77
CA ALA A 1 -10.00 11.98 16.84
C ALA A 1 -8.76 11.50 16.08
N MET A 2 -7.86 10.81 16.76
CA MET A 2 -6.72 10.17 16.11
C MET A 2 -7.25 9.27 15.00
N LYS A 3 -6.81 9.46 13.74
CA LYS A 3 -7.05 8.51 12.65
C LYS A 3 -6.16 7.27 12.86
N LEU A 4 -6.41 6.53 13.94
CA LEU A 4 -5.81 5.22 14.14
C LEU A 4 -6.52 4.26 13.19
N GLN A 5 -5.79 3.71 12.23
CA GLN A 5 -6.30 2.64 11.39
C GLN A 5 -6.19 1.32 12.17
N VAL A 6 -7.08 1.14 13.13
CA VAL A 6 -7.34 -0.12 13.83
C VAL A 6 -8.65 -0.65 13.32
N HIS A 7 -8.71 -1.95 13.05
CA HIS A 7 -9.92 -2.61 12.56
C HIS A 7 -11.02 -2.67 13.63
N ASP A 8 -10.61 -2.65 14.91
CA ASP A 8 -11.51 -2.61 16.05
C ASP A 8 -10.88 -1.84 17.19
N LEU A 9 -11.65 -1.00 17.87
CA LEU A 9 -11.23 -0.20 19.01
C LEU A 9 -12.25 -0.28 20.13
N THR A 10 -11.92 -1.03 21.18
CA THR A 10 -12.78 -1.21 22.34
C THR A 10 -12.19 -0.50 23.55
N PHE A 11 -13.00 0.33 24.20
CA PHE A 11 -12.65 1.00 25.45
C PHE A 11 -13.25 0.24 26.64
N VAL A 12 -12.41 -0.23 27.54
CA VAL A 12 -12.81 -0.89 28.77
C VAL A 12 -12.35 -0.04 29.96
N PRO A 13 -13.24 0.72 30.63
CA PRO A 13 -12.88 1.41 31.85
C PRO A 13 -12.64 0.38 32.95
N MET A 14 -11.49 0.48 33.64
CA MET A 14 -11.11 -0.51 34.64
C MET A 14 -10.42 0.11 35.83
N SER A 15 -10.52 -0.56 36.99
CA SER A 15 -9.68 -0.27 38.14
C SER A 15 -8.81 -1.49 38.44
N ALA A 16 -7.53 -1.40 38.16
CA ALA A 16 -6.58 -2.48 38.47
C ALA A 16 -6.45 -2.72 39.99
N LEU A 17 -6.61 -1.66 40.81
CA LEU A 17 -6.52 -1.73 42.27
C LEU A 17 -7.70 -2.49 42.89
N HIS A 18 -8.93 -2.25 42.37
CA HIS A 18 -10.15 -2.84 42.92
C HIS A 18 -10.65 -4.03 42.13
N GLY A 19 -10.03 -4.31 40.98
CA GLY A 19 -10.44 -5.41 40.10
C GLY A 19 -11.69 -5.15 39.24
N ASP A 20 -12.25 -3.92 39.30
CA ASP A 20 -13.43 -3.58 38.53
C ASP A 20 -13.17 -3.70 37.02
N ASN A 21 -14.05 -4.40 36.32
CA ASN A 21 -13.99 -4.66 34.87
C ASN A 21 -12.71 -5.37 34.38
N VAL A 22 -11.90 -5.95 35.27
CA VAL A 22 -10.74 -6.75 34.88
C VAL A 22 -11.17 -8.17 34.52
N VAL A 23 -11.71 -8.94 35.49
CA VAL A 23 -12.23 -10.33 35.32
C VAL A 23 -13.74 -10.32 35.22
N HIS A 24 -14.37 -9.61 36.12
CA HIS A 24 -15.86 -9.48 36.20
C HIS A 24 -16.24 -8.01 36.08
N ARG A 25 -17.48 -7.73 35.70
CA ARG A 25 -18.00 -6.35 35.71
C ARG A 25 -18.02 -5.81 37.14
N GLY A 26 -17.43 -4.63 37.32
CA GLY A 26 -17.38 -3.96 38.60
C GLY A 26 -18.68 -3.24 38.96
N ALA A 27 -19.08 -3.33 40.23
CA ALA A 27 -20.27 -2.61 40.71
C ALA A 27 -20.07 -1.11 40.82
N SER A 28 -18.80 -0.64 40.87
CA SER A 28 -18.45 0.77 40.99
C SER A 28 -18.59 1.58 39.66
N MET A 29 -18.84 0.88 38.54
CA MET A 29 -19.03 1.51 37.22
C MET A 29 -20.36 1.06 36.58
N PRO A 30 -21.53 1.36 37.18
CA PRO A 30 -22.82 0.87 36.71
C PRO A 30 -23.23 1.46 35.34
N TRP A 31 -22.61 2.56 34.94
CA TRP A 31 -22.80 3.20 33.65
C TRP A 31 -22.13 2.46 32.48
N TYR A 32 -21.21 1.53 32.78
CA TYR A 32 -20.53 0.77 31.73
C TYR A 32 -21.28 -0.55 31.47
N GLU A 33 -21.84 -0.68 30.26
CA GLU A 33 -22.62 -1.85 29.84
C GLU A 33 -21.78 -2.89 29.05
N GLY A 34 -20.52 -2.59 28.77
CA GLY A 34 -19.62 -3.48 28.02
C GLY A 34 -19.14 -4.69 28.83
N THR A 35 -18.29 -5.48 28.22
CA THR A 35 -17.70 -6.70 28.81
C THR A 35 -16.47 -6.37 29.66
N SER A 36 -16.05 -7.30 30.55
CA SER A 36 -14.79 -7.20 31.27
C SER A 36 -13.59 -7.38 30.31
N LEU A 37 -12.42 -6.89 30.71
CA LEU A 37 -11.19 -7.02 29.93
C LEU A 37 -10.89 -8.48 29.59
N LEU A 38 -10.97 -9.38 30.58
CA LEU A 38 -10.70 -10.81 30.36
C LEU A 38 -11.64 -11.40 29.32
N HIS A 39 -12.95 -11.15 29.46
CA HIS A 39 -13.93 -11.64 28.51
C HIS A 39 -13.68 -11.10 27.10
N HIS A 40 -13.33 -9.81 26.97
CA HIS A 40 -12.98 -9.22 25.69
C HIS A 40 -11.74 -9.90 25.08
N LEU A 41 -10.69 -10.15 25.86
CA LEU A 41 -9.49 -10.84 25.41
C LEU A 41 -9.73 -12.29 24.98
N GLU A 42 -10.68 -13.00 25.63
CA GLU A 42 -11.07 -14.36 25.27
C GLU A 42 -11.89 -14.41 23.97
N GLN A 43 -12.62 -13.34 23.64
CA GLN A 43 -13.52 -13.28 22.49
C GLN A 43 -12.92 -12.55 21.28
N VAL A 44 -11.87 -11.73 21.47
CA VAL A 44 -11.31 -10.94 20.40
C VAL A 44 -10.70 -11.83 19.31
N HIS A 45 -11.11 -11.58 18.07
CA HIS A 45 -10.59 -12.32 16.92
C HIS A 45 -9.18 -11.84 16.56
N VAL A 46 -8.16 -12.63 16.89
CA VAL A 46 -6.72 -12.28 16.66
C VAL A 46 -6.20 -12.63 15.27
N ALA A 47 -7.03 -13.12 14.36
CA ALA A 47 -6.58 -13.54 13.01
C ALA A 47 -6.77 -12.45 11.94
N SER A 48 -7.46 -11.37 12.22
CA SER A 48 -7.77 -10.29 11.24
C SER A 48 -6.58 -9.41 10.86
N ASP A 49 -5.48 -9.48 11.61
CA ASP A 49 -4.24 -8.71 11.36
C ASP A 49 -3.19 -9.47 10.54
N ARG A 50 -3.47 -10.72 10.16
CA ARG A 50 -2.57 -11.53 9.35
C ARG A 50 -2.73 -11.20 7.88
N ASN A 51 -1.63 -10.82 7.25
CA ASN A 51 -1.59 -10.68 5.80
C ASN A 51 -1.56 -12.09 5.18
N LEU A 52 -2.69 -12.55 4.65
CA LEU A 52 -2.81 -13.84 3.96
C LEU A 52 -2.66 -13.73 2.43
N ILE A 53 -2.44 -12.52 1.91
CA ILE A 53 -2.36 -12.24 0.47
C ILE A 53 -0.90 -12.25 -0.01
N ASP A 54 -0.03 -11.54 0.71
CA ASP A 54 1.35 -11.35 0.30
C ASP A 54 2.23 -12.49 0.81
N ALA A 55 2.51 -13.46 -0.04
CA ALA A 55 3.35 -14.59 0.31
C ALA A 55 4.79 -14.12 0.58
N ARG A 56 5.25 -14.29 1.83
CA ARG A 56 6.57 -13.87 2.32
C ARG A 56 7.15 -14.94 3.21
N PHE A 57 8.30 -15.47 2.82
CA PHE A 57 9.02 -16.49 3.58
C PHE A 57 10.49 -16.10 3.71
N PRO A 58 10.88 -15.39 4.77
CA PRO A 58 12.28 -15.10 5.06
C PRO A 58 13.02 -16.39 5.43
N VAL A 59 14.07 -16.69 4.71
CA VAL A 59 14.91 -17.87 4.98
C VAL A 59 15.74 -17.62 6.23
N GLN A 60 15.59 -18.48 7.23
CA GLN A 60 16.30 -18.40 8.50
C GLN A 60 17.50 -19.36 8.54
N TYR A 61 17.33 -20.56 7.99
CA TYR A 61 18.33 -21.60 8.01
C TYR A 61 18.20 -22.50 6.78
N VAL A 62 19.35 -23.00 6.29
CA VAL A 62 19.40 -23.96 5.17
C VAL A 62 19.74 -25.32 5.72
N ILE A 63 18.84 -26.28 5.54
CA ILE A 63 19.02 -27.68 5.92
C ILE A 63 19.56 -28.43 4.71
N ARG A 64 20.70 -29.09 4.88
CA ARG A 64 21.29 -30.01 3.86
C ARG A 64 21.49 -31.37 4.47
N GLU A 65 20.93 -32.40 3.84
CA GLU A 65 21.13 -33.78 4.22
C GLU A 65 21.73 -34.54 3.02
N HIS A 66 23.04 -34.70 3.06
CA HIS A 66 23.79 -35.31 1.95
C HIS A 66 23.40 -36.77 1.65
N SER A 67 22.89 -37.50 2.66
CA SER A 67 22.48 -38.89 2.51
C SER A 67 21.23 -39.07 1.62
N ARG A 68 20.42 -38.03 1.47
CA ARG A 68 19.14 -38.03 0.75
C ARG A 68 19.06 -37.01 -0.38
N ASP A 69 20.16 -36.32 -0.68
CA ASP A 69 20.17 -35.20 -1.63
C ASP A 69 19.07 -34.16 -1.31
N PHE A 70 18.85 -33.90 0.00
CA PHE A 70 17.82 -33.02 0.48
C PHE A 70 18.37 -31.63 0.77
N ARG A 71 17.70 -30.60 0.22
CA ARG A 71 17.95 -29.20 0.51
C ARG A 71 16.65 -28.50 0.86
N GLY A 72 16.51 -28.13 2.14
CA GLY A 72 15.33 -27.44 2.67
C GLY A 72 15.65 -26.06 3.22
N TYR A 73 14.76 -25.11 3.03
CA TYR A 73 14.87 -23.75 3.51
C TYR A 73 13.92 -23.58 4.69
N ALA A 74 14.46 -23.49 5.90
CA ALA A 74 13.67 -23.35 7.13
C ALA A 74 13.43 -21.89 7.47
N GLY A 75 12.23 -21.57 7.93
CA GLY A 75 11.84 -20.22 8.33
C GLY A 75 10.42 -20.18 8.87
N THR A 76 9.95 -18.97 9.15
CA THR A 76 8.56 -18.68 9.52
C THR A 76 7.87 -17.94 8.39
N VAL A 77 6.70 -18.39 7.98
CA VAL A 77 5.88 -17.70 6.99
C VAL A 77 5.50 -16.34 7.55
N ALA A 78 6.02 -15.25 6.98
CA ALA A 78 5.78 -13.89 7.41
C ALA A 78 4.51 -13.28 6.80
N GLY A 79 3.93 -13.92 5.80
CA GLY A 79 2.68 -13.53 5.15
C GLY A 79 2.26 -14.49 4.06
N GLY A 80 1.01 -14.43 3.64
CA GLY A 80 0.43 -15.23 2.59
C GLY A 80 0.29 -16.72 2.92
N VAL A 81 0.09 -17.48 1.86
CA VAL A 81 -0.03 -18.94 1.89
C VAL A 81 0.88 -19.53 0.82
N PHE A 82 1.60 -20.61 1.16
CA PHE A 82 2.41 -21.42 0.25
C PHE A 82 1.86 -22.82 0.15
N LYS A 83 1.86 -23.39 -1.06
CA LYS A 83 1.44 -24.76 -1.34
C LYS A 83 2.48 -25.46 -2.21
N PRO A 84 2.63 -26.78 -2.13
CA PRO A 84 3.38 -27.54 -3.13
C PRO A 84 2.81 -27.26 -4.52
N GLY A 85 3.69 -27.03 -5.50
CA GLY A 85 3.35 -26.63 -6.86
C GLY A 85 3.26 -25.11 -7.10
N ASP A 86 3.26 -24.29 -6.06
CA ASP A 86 3.26 -22.82 -6.22
C ASP A 86 4.56 -22.36 -6.92
N GLU A 87 4.41 -21.51 -7.94
CA GLU A 87 5.54 -20.78 -8.53
C GLU A 87 6.01 -19.69 -7.56
N VAL A 88 7.30 -19.64 -7.30
CA VAL A 88 7.92 -18.70 -6.36
C VAL A 88 9.15 -18.04 -6.96
N ALA A 89 9.42 -16.83 -6.51
CA ALA A 89 10.65 -16.10 -6.80
C ALA A 89 11.51 -16.02 -5.53
N VAL A 90 12.81 -16.11 -5.72
CA VAL A 90 13.83 -16.00 -4.68
C VAL A 90 14.49 -14.63 -4.77
N LEU A 91 14.52 -13.89 -3.68
CA LEU A 91 15.15 -12.58 -3.63
C LEU A 91 16.39 -12.60 -2.73
N PRO A 92 17.44 -11.84 -3.09
CA PRO A 92 17.48 -10.77 -4.10
C PRO A 92 17.79 -11.25 -5.53
N SER A 93 18.13 -12.52 -5.77
CA SER A 93 18.57 -13.00 -7.09
C SER A 93 17.51 -12.86 -8.18
N GLY A 94 16.23 -12.97 -7.83
CA GLY A 94 15.09 -12.87 -8.75
C GLY A 94 14.79 -14.15 -9.53
N PHE A 95 15.52 -15.25 -9.31
CA PHE A 95 15.24 -16.55 -9.94
C PHE A 95 13.86 -17.06 -9.55
N THR A 96 13.20 -17.72 -10.48
CA THR A 96 11.89 -18.36 -10.27
C THR A 96 12.05 -19.87 -10.26
N THR A 97 11.26 -20.52 -9.41
CA THR A 97 11.21 -21.98 -9.25
C THR A 97 9.83 -22.36 -8.72
N THR A 98 9.61 -23.65 -8.44
CA THR A 98 8.37 -24.15 -7.82
C THR A 98 8.63 -24.74 -6.43
N VAL A 99 7.64 -24.65 -5.54
CA VAL A 99 7.67 -25.33 -4.25
C VAL A 99 7.47 -26.83 -4.50
N ARG A 100 8.49 -27.67 -4.20
CA ARG A 100 8.40 -29.13 -4.33
C ARG A 100 7.60 -29.76 -3.20
N ALA A 101 7.94 -29.39 -1.96
CA ALA A 101 7.29 -29.87 -0.76
C ALA A 101 7.39 -28.86 0.38
N ILE A 102 6.50 -28.97 1.37
CA ILE A 102 6.54 -28.18 2.60
C ILE A 102 6.54 -29.16 3.77
N TRP A 103 7.51 -28.98 4.66
CA TRP A 103 7.73 -29.83 5.83
C TRP A 103 7.38 -29.06 7.10
N GLY A 104 6.40 -29.56 7.84
CA GLY A 104 6.01 -29.03 9.15
C GLY A 104 6.87 -29.56 10.31
N PRO A 105 6.52 -29.20 11.54
CA PRO A 105 7.17 -29.72 12.73
C PRO A 105 7.15 -31.25 12.78
N GLY A 106 8.27 -31.86 13.21
CA GLY A 106 8.41 -33.30 13.27
C GLY A 106 8.70 -33.98 11.93
N GLY A 107 8.95 -33.23 10.85
CA GLY A 107 9.31 -33.78 9.54
C GLY A 107 8.11 -34.36 8.77
N THR A 108 6.89 -33.92 9.08
CA THR A 108 5.69 -34.29 8.35
C THR A 108 5.47 -33.35 7.16
N THR A 109 5.08 -33.88 6.00
CA THR A 109 4.67 -33.03 4.87
C THR A 109 3.30 -32.40 5.15
N VAL A 110 3.15 -31.14 4.75
CA VAL A 110 1.89 -30.39 4.84
C VAL A 110 1.43 -29.92 3.47
N THR A 111 0.13 -29.83 3.27
CA THR A 111 -0.47 -29.42 2.00
C THR A 111 -0.45 -27.91 1.79
N GLU A 112 -0.32 -27.16 2.87
CA GLU A 112 -0.20 -25.70 2.82
C GLU A 112 0.49 -25.16 4.08
N ALA A 113 1.13 -24.00 3.96
CA ALA A 113 1.69 -23.26 5.06
C ALA A 113 1.24 -21.79 4.98
N PHE A 114 0.78 -21.22 6.10
CA PHE A 114 0.27 -19.86 6.17
C PHE A 114 0.98 -19.02 7.23
N ALA A 115 0.71 -17.73 7.22
CA ALA A 115 1.36 -16.75 8.10
C ALA A 115 1.45 -17.21 9.57
N SER A 116 2.62 -17.04 10.17
CA SER A 116 3.05 -17.44 11.53
C SER A 116 3.43 -18.92 11.70
N GLN A 117 3.32 -19.75 10.68
CA GLN A 117 3.79 -21.13 10.77
C GLN A 117 5.30 -21.23 10.50
N ALA A 118 5.99 -21.99 11.34
CA ALA A 118 7.39 -22.38 11.13
C ALA A 118 7.43 -23.67 10.30
N VAL A 119 8.06 -23.61 9.13
CA VAL A 119 8.11 -24.71 8.17
C VAL A 119 9.47 -24.76 7.48
N THR A 120 9.73 -25.87 6.75
CA THR A 120 10.82 -25.98 5.81
C THR A 120 10.26 -26.13 4.40
N ILE A 121 10.65 -25.24 3.50
CA ILE A 121 10.26 -25.28 2.10
C ILE A 121 11.37 -25.98 1.31
N GLU A 122 11.01 -26.97 0.51
CA GLU A 122 11.85 -27.62 -0.48
C GLU A 122 11.47 -27.08 -1.86
N LEU A 123 12.47 -26.63 -2.62
CA LEU A 123 12.30 -26.10 -3.98
C LEU A 123 12.61 -27.17 -5.03
N ALA A 124 12.04 -27.01 -6.22
CA ALA A 124 12.26 -27.93 -7.33
C ALA A 124 13.69 -27.84 -7.87
N ASP A 125 14.24 -26.62 -7.90
CA ASP A 125 15.57 -26.35 -8.39
C ASP A 125 16.56 -26.14 -7.23
N ASP A 126 17.81 -26.53 -7.42
CA ASP A 126 18.88 -26.33 -6.44
C ASP A 126 19.46 -24.91 -6.58
N LEU A 127 18.78 -23.95 -5.93
CA LEU A 127 19.16 -22.55 -5.94
C LEU A 127 20.02 -22.20 -4.72
N ASP A 128 20.97 -21.28 -4.92
CA ASP A 128 21.82 -20.81 -3.83
C ASP A 128 21.11 -19.72 -3.01
N LEU A 129 20.38 -20.18 -1.98
CA LEU A 129 19.76 -19.32 -0.98
C LEU A 129 20.45 -19.46 0.36
N GLY A 130 20.52 -18.35 1.07
CA GLY A 130 21.06 -18.28 2.41
C GLY A 130 20.12 -17.61 3.41
N ARG A 131 20.56 -17.57 4.68
CA ARG A 131 19.89 -16.75 5.71
C ARG A 131 19.81 -15.29 5.26
N GLY A 132 18.61 -14.71 5.35
CA GLY A 132 18.36 -13.33 4.95
C GLY A 132 17.78 -13.17 3.55
N ASP A 133 17.75 -14.25 2.75
CA ASP A 133 17.02 -14.26 1.50
C ASP A 133 15.53 -14.48 1.74
N LEU A 134 14.71 -14.19 0.73
CA LEU A 134 13.25 -14.24 0.88
C LEU A 134 12.62 -14.95 -0.32
N ILE A 135 11.72 -15.88 -0.04
CA ILE A 135 10.87 -16.53 -1.03
C ILE A 135 9.52 -15.83 -1.07
N CYS A 136 9.05 -15.46 -2.27
CA CYS A 136 7.77 -14.78 -2.49
C CYS A 136 7.11 -15.22 -3.80
N ARG A 137 5.90 -14.77 -4.09
CA ARG A 137 5.29 -15.01 -5.41
C ARG A 137 5.92 -14.11 -6.47
N PRO A 138 6.13 -14.58 -7.72
CA PRO A 138 6.78 -13.79 -8.78
C PRO A 138 6.06 -12.49 -9.11
N GLY A 139 4.71 -12.52 -9.13
CA GLY A 139 3.86 -11.36 -9.42
C GLY A 139 3.59 -10.44 -8.23
N ASN A 140 4.07 -10.79 -7.02
CA ASN A 140 3.84 -10.01 -5.80
C ASN A 140 5.11 -9.98 -4.94
N ARG A 141 6.11 -9.22 -5.43
CA ARG A 141 7.41 -9.07 -4.76
C ARG A 141 7.39 -7.95 -3.74
N PRO A 142 8.09 -8.08 -2.60
CA PRO A 142 8.35 -6.96 -1.70
C PRO A 142 9.25 -5.92 -2.37
N HIS A 143 9.32 -4.74 -1.77
CA HIS A 143 10.32 -3.75 -2.17
C HIS A 143 11.72 -4.27 -1.92
N THR A 144 12.65 -3.99 -2.85
CA THR A 144 14.07 -4.27 -2.71
C THR A 144 14.81 -2.94 -2.81
N SER A 145 15.29 -2.42 -1.68
CA SER A 145 16.00 -1.14 -1.64
C SER A 145 17.06 -1.10 -0.55
N ARG A 146 18.11 -0.29 -0.78
CA ARG A 146 19.08 0.09 0.26
C ARG A 146 18.62 1.32 1.02
N ASP A 147 17.84 2.18 0.40
CA ASP A 147 17.36 3.42 0.97
C ASP A 147 15.92 3.23 1.45
N VAL A 148 15.69 3.47 2.74
CA VAL A 148 14.44 3.15 3.42
C VAL A 148 14.00 4.32 4.28
N ASP A 149 12.73 4.69 4.15
CA ASP A 149 12.04 5.62 5.05
C ASP A 149 11.36 4.85 6.17
N ALA A 150 11.54 5.31 7.40
CA ALA A 150 10.94 4.65 8.55
C ALA A 150 10.61 5.62 9.70
N MET A 151 9.61 5.25 10.47
CA MET A 151 9.41 5.79 11.82
C MET A 151 10.20 4.96 12.81
N VAL A 152 10.95 5.58 13.70
CA VAL A 152 11.73 4.90 14.75
C VAL A 152 11.41 5.46 16.12
N CYS A 153 11.47 4.56 17.11
CA CYS A 153 11.48 4.91 18.52
C CYS A 153 12.86 4.59 19.08
N TRP A 154 13.51 5.57 19.72
CA TRP A 154 14.81 5.41 20.34
C TRP A 154 14.68 5.00 21.81
N PHE A 155 15.37 3.95 22.25
CA PHE A 155 15.28 3.45 23.65
C PHE A 155 16.59 3.48 24.42
N SER A 156 17.69 3.90 23.81
CA SER A 156 18.96 3.93 24.52
C SER A 156 19.07 5.15 25.44
N GLU A 157 19.45 4.92 26.67
CA GLU A 157 19.86 5.98 27.63
C GLU A 157 21.25 6.50 27.29
N GLN A 158 22.05 5.69 26.61
CA GLN A 158 23.42 6.02 26.25
C GLN A 158 23.46 6.60 24.84
N GLY A 159 23.51 7.91 24.78
CA GLY A 159 23.55 8.63 23.48
C GLY A 159 22.20 8.88 22.86
N ALA A 160 22.23 9.48 21.69
CA ALA A 160 21.06 9.85 20.89
C ALA A 160 21.27 9.40 19.44
N LEU A 161 20.19 9.07 18.74
CA LEU A 161 20.23 8.86 17.30
C LEU A 161 20.56 10.17 16.60
N LYS A 162 21.56 10.17 15.73
CA LYS A 162 21.99 11.33 14.93
C LYS A 162 22.22 10.92 13.48
N THR A 163 22.08 11.88 12.59
CA THR A 163 22.48 11.74 11.19
C THR A 163 23.97 11.43 11.09
N GLY A 164 24.35 10.54 10.17
CA GLY A 164 25.72 10.09 9.95
C GLY A 164 26.18 8.94 10.86
N ASN A 165 25.37 8.53 11.84
CA ASN A 165 25.71 7.37 12.67
C ASN A 165 25.42 6.07 11.95
N ASP A 166 26.29 5.08 12.15
CA ASP A 166 26.15 3.71 11.66
C ASP A 166 25.56 2.81 12.75
N TYR A 167 24.66 1.89 12.33
CA TYR A 167 24.06 0.86 13.17
C TYR A 167 23.98 -0.45 12.41
N ILE A 168 23.87 -1.57 13.13
CA ILE A 168 23.43 -2.84 12.54
C ILE A 168 21.91 -2.81 12.49
N VAL A 169 21.36 -2.97 11.27
CA VAL A 169 19.93 -3.19 11.05
C VAL A 169 19.67 -4.69 11.04
N ARG A 170 18.81 -5.15 11.96
CA ARG A 170 18.24 -6.50 11.92
C ARG A 170 16.82 -6.40 11.38
N HIS A 171 16.64 -6.92 10.18
CA HIS A 171 15.37 -6.93 9.46
C HIS A 171 15.02 -8.36 9.07
N THR A 172 13.90 -8.89 9.54
CA THR A 172 13.54 -10.31 9.40
C THR A 172 14.70 -11.22 9.84
N THR A 173 15.27 -11.97 8.92
CA THR A 173 16.41 -12.87 9.13
C THR A 173 17.75 -12.28 8.68
N ARG A 174 17.73 -11.06 8.10
CA ARG A 174 18.91 -10.36 7.56
C ARG A 174 19.48 -9.37 8.57
N GLU A 175 20.80 -9.33 8.65
CA GLU A 175 21.56 -8.30 9.36
C GLU A 175 22.49 -7.59 8.37
N THR A 176 22.51 -6.27 8.42
CA THR A 176 23.38 -5.44 7.60
C THR A 176 23.67 -4.12 8.31
N LYS A 177 24.83 -3.52 8.03
CA LYS A 177 25.12 -2.16 8.51
C LYS A 177 24.28 -1.15 7.71
N ALA A 178 23.83 -0.11 8.40
CA ALA A 178 23.14 1.01 7.79
C ALA A 178 23.51 2.33 8.45
N GLU A 179 23.60 3.37 7.66
CA GLU A 179 23.83 4.74 8.07
C GLU A 179 22.50 5.50 8.14
N ILE A 180 22.32 6.29 9.19
CA ILE A 180 21.21 7.24 9.27
C ILE A 180 21.54 8.43 8.38
N ARG A 181 20.87 8.54 7.25
CA ARG A 181 21.09 9.61 6.26
C ARG A 181 20.48 10.92 6.70
N ASP A 182 19.27 10.83 7.30
CA ASP A 182 18.52 12.03 7.66
C ASP A 182 17.57 11.73 8.82
N LEU A 183 17.24 12.78 9.57
CA LEU A 183 16.15 12.84 10.53
C LEU A 183 15.18 13.91 10.02
N ASP A 184 14.10 13.47 9.35
CA ASP A 184 13.15 14.38 8.73
C ASP A 184 12.40 15.22 9.77
N TYR A 185 11.97 14.59 10.87
CA TYR A 185 11.35 15.26 12.00
C TYR A 185 11.30 14.34 13.24
N ARG A 186 11.18 14.99 14.41
CA ARG A 186 10.79 14.35 15.67
C ARG A 186 9.30 14.57 15.90
N LEU A 187 8.60 13.54 16.36
CA LEU A 187 7.17 13.58 16.64
C LEU A 187 6.95 13.82 18.14
N ASP A 188 6.24 14.90 18.49
CA ASP A 188 5.69 15.07 19.83
C ASP A 188 4.49 14.13 19.99
N VAL A 189 4.62 13.13 20.86
CA VAL A 189 3.58 12.09 21.05
C VAL A 189 2.33 12.61 21.74
N THR A 190 2.40 13.75 22.40
CA THR A 190 1.27 14.37 23.12
C THR A 190 0.41 15.23 22.17
N THR A 191 1.07 16.03 21.36
CA THR A 191 0.40 16.99 20.46
C THR A 191 0.31 16.50 19.02
N LEU A 192 1.08 15.46 18.66
CA LEU A 192 1.30 14.93 17.31
C LEU A 192 1.94 15.99 16.37
N HIS A 193 2.53 17.03 16.94
CA HIS A 193 3.27 18.04 16.19
C HIS A 193 4.61 17.46 15.69
N ARG A 194 5.03 17.89 14.50
CA ARG A 194 6.30 17.50 13.88
C ARG A 194 7.32 18.60 14.08
N ASP A 195 8.40 18.29 14.76
CA ASP A 195 9.54 19.19 14.91
C ASP A 195 10.58 18.85 13.83
N GLU A 196 10.54 19.57 12.73
CA GLU A 196 11.47 19.43 11.60
C GLU A 196 12.85 20.04 11.87
N THR A 197 13.01 20.75 13.00
CA THR A 197 14.29 21.35 13.39
C THR A 197 15.14 20.40 14.23
N ALA A 198 14.57 19.30 14.71
CA ALA A 198 15.26 18.30 15.52
C ALA A 198 16.47 17.71 14.78
N LYS A 199 17.59 17.58 15.49
CA LYS A 199 18.85 17.02 14.95
C LYS A 199 19.21 15.67 15.56
N SER A 200 18.43 15.21 16.53
CA SER A 200 18.65 13.94 17.22
C SER A 200 17.37 13.42 17.84
N LEU A 201 17.34 12.12 18.15
CA LEU A 201 16.33 11.50 19.00
C LEU A 201 16.97 11.00 20.27
N SER A 202 16.42 11.43 21.40
CA SER A 202 16.76 10.98 22.74
C SER A 202 15.86 9.82 23.20
N LEU A 203 16.12 9.30 24.41
CA LEU A 203 15.33 8.21 25.00
C LEU A 203 13.82 8.46 24.90
N ASN A 204 13.08 7.45 24.42
CA ASN A 204 11.63 7.45 24.21
C ASN A 204 11.12 8.45 23.18
N GLU A 205 12.00 9.11 22.43
CA GLU A 205 11.57 9.96 21.34
C GLU A 205 11.30 9.15 20.06
N ILE A 206 10.32 9.62 19.31
CA ILE A 206 9.88 9.04 18.04
C ILE A 206 10.18 10.03 16.92
N GLY A 207 10.75 9.54 15.82
CA GLY A 207 11.00 10.40 14.66
C GLY A 207 10.96 9.63 13.34
N ARG A 208 10.87 10.39 12.26
CA ARG A 208 11.00 9.86 10.91
C ARG A 208 12.43 9.99 10.45
N ILE A 209 13.01 8.87 10.05
CA ILE A 209 14.37 8.81 9.55
C ILE A 209 14.42 8.27 8.13
N ARG A 210 15.49 8.64 7.43
CA ARG A 210 15.97 7.96 6.23
C ARG A 210 17.25 7.20 6.58
N LEU A 211 17.26 5.92 6.28
CA LEU A 211 18.44 5.08 6.46
C LEU A 211 18.91 4.49 5.13
N ARG A 212 20.22 4.27 5.03
CA ARG A 212 20.85 3.59 3.91
C ARG A 212 21.59 2.35 4.38
N ALA A 213 21.05 1.19 4.02
CA ALA A 213 21.65 -0.10 4.30
C ALA A 213 22.79 -0.42 3.31
N ARG A 214 23.82 -1.14 3.76
CA ARG A 214 24.91 -1.59 2.87
C ARG A 214 24.44 -2.66 1.90
N GLN A 215 23.54 -3.55 2.33
CA GLN A 215 22.88 -4.53 1.48
C GLN A 215 21.40 -4.17 1.32
N PRO A 216 20.76 -4.51 0.19
CA PRO A 216 19.33 -4.27 0.00
C PRO A 216 18.50 -4.98 1.06
N LEU A 217 17.52 -4.30 1.63
CA LEU A 217 16.47 -4.89 2.44
C LEU A 217 15.30 -5.32 1.55
N LEU A 218 14.64 -6.40 1.94
CA LEU A 218 13.51 -7.03 1.23
C LEU A 218 12.26 -6.84 2.07
N PHE A 219 11.52 -5.75 1.88
CA PHE A 219 10.53 -5.29 2.83
C PHE A 219 9.19 -4.89 2.18
N ASP A 220 8.15 -4.97 2.97
CA ASP A 220 6.87 -4.29 2.76
C ASP A 220 6.76 -3.09 3.72
N SER A 221 5.82 -2.17 3.48
CA SER A 221 5.53 -1.18 4.52
C SER A 221 4.96 -1.88 5.76
N TYR A 222 5.25 -1.36 6.96
CA TYR A 222 4.78 -1.93 8.22
C TYR A 222 3.25 -2.07 8.29
N ARG A 223 2.54 -1.15 7.62
CA ARG A 223 1.07 -1.20 7.51
C ARG A 223 0.57 -2.38 6.69
N ARG A 224 1.33 -2.78 5.67
CA ARG A 224 0.98 -3.89 4.79
C ARG A 224 1.35 -5.24 5.40
N ASN A 225 2.54 -5.32 5.99
CA ASN A 225 3.02 -6.52 6.66
C ASN A 225 3.95 -6.14 7.81
N ARG A 226 3.51 -6.38 9.04
CA ARG A 226 4.28 -6.02 10.24
C ARG A 226 5.59 -6.79 10.35
N SER A 227 5.61 -8.07 9.94
CA SER A 227 6.79 -8.93 10.03
C SER A 227 7.91 -8.48 9.08
N THR A 228 7.56 -8.10 7.85
CA THR A 228 8.53 -7.63 6.83
C THR A 228 8.67 -6.10 6.80
N GLY A 229 7.88 -5.38 7.58
CA GLY A 229 7.94 -3.93 7.69
C GLY A 229 8.61 -3.41 8.96
N GLY A 230 8.95 -4.29 9.91
CA GLY A 230 9.63 -3.94 11.15
C GLY A 230 11.12 -4.22 11.11
N PHE A 231 11.92 -3.42 11.83
CA PHE A 231 13.35 -3.68 12.02
C PHE A 231 13.84 -3.19 13.38
N LEU A 232 15.03 -3.64 13.77
CA LEU A 232 15.75 -3.18 14.96
C LEU A 232 17.04 -2.49 14.54
N LEU A 233 17.43 -1.45 15.28
CA LEU A 233 18.76 -0.87 15.24
C LEU A 233 19.56 -1.38 16.44
N ILE A 234 20.76 -1.87 16.18
CA ILE A 234 21.66 -2.43 17.15
C ILE A 234 22.96 -1.62 17.09
N ASP A 235 23.41 -1.18 18.24
CA ASP A 235 24.71 -0.52 18.37
C ASP A 235 25.83 -1.55 18.14
N GLU A 236 26.75 -1.24 17.23
CA GLU A 236 27.80 -2.16 16.82
C GLU A 236 28.80 -2.47 17.93
N HIS A 237 29.03 -1.52 18.85
CA HIS A 237 30.05 -1.66 19.88
C HIS A 237 29.54 -2.44 21.10
N SER A 238 28.32 -2.13 21.53
CA SER A 238 27.74 -2.77 22.73
C SER A 238 26.89 -4.01 22.37
N GLY A 239 26.48 -4.19 21.15
CA GLY A 239 25.50 -5.21 20.74
C GLY A 239 24.07 -4.95 21.27
N ALA A 240 23.83 -3.80 21.89
CA ALA A 240 22.55 -3.46 22.48
C ALA A 240 21.56 -3.02 21.38
N THR A 241 20.29 -3.42 21.53
CA THR A 241 19.20 -2.88 20.71
C THR A 241 18.89 -1.47 21.17
N VAL A 242 19.09 -0.49 20.30
CA VAL A 242 18.96 0.94 20.61
C VAL A 242 17.70 1.59 20.03
N ALA A 243 17.10 0.98 19.01
CA ALA A 243 15.82 1.44 18.44
C ALA A 243 15.04 0.31 17.79
N ALA A 244 13.72 0.52 17.67
CA ALA A 244 12.86 -0.22 16.75
C ALA A 244 12.26 0.72 15.71
N GLY A 245 12.13 0.21 14.49
CA GLY A 245 11.61 0.98 13.36
C GLY A 245 10.48 0.29 12.64
N MET A 246 9.61 1.12 12.08
CA MET A 246 8.50 0.74 11.21
C MET A 246 8.75 1.36 9.83
N ILE A 247 9.01 0.52 8.84
CA ILE A 247 9.26 0.96 7.46
C ILE A 247 7.98 1.56 6.89
N THR A 248 8.06 2.77 6.37
CA THR A 248 6.96 3.43 5.67
C THR A 248 7.00 3.18 4.17
N GLY A 249 8.19 2.99 3.62
CA GLY A 249 8.40 2.67 2.21
C GLY A 249 9.87 2.78 1.80
N PRO A 250 10.17 2.55 0.52
CA PRO A 250 11.48 2.87 -0.01
C PRO A 250 11.70 4.37 0.07
N SER A 251 12.88 4.79 0.53
CA SER A 251 13.24 6.19 0.46
C SER A 251 13.48 6.56 -1.00
N VAL A 252 12.73 7.51 -1.48
CA VAL A 252 13.05 8.17 -2.74
C VAL A 252 14.21 9.11 -2.39
N THR A 253 15.43 8.65 -2.59
CA THR A 253 16.60 9.50 -2.41
C THR A 253 16.47 10.63 -3.42
N ALA A 254 16.09 11.79 -2.93
CA ALA A 254 16.11 13.04 -3.69
C ALA A 254 17.56 13.49 -4.00
N SER A 255 18.49 12.53 -4.15
CA SER A 255 19.91 12.83 -4.25
C SER A 255 20.32 13.57 -5.53
N ASN A 256 19.45 13.62 -6.54
CA ASN A 256 19.67 14.39 -7.77
C ASN A 256 18.42 15.11 -8.28
N VAL A 257 17.29 15.07 -7.54
CA VAL A 257 16.07 15.78 -7.91
C VAL A 257 15.93 16.99 -7.00
N VAL A 258 16.44 18.11 -7.49
CA VAL A 258 16.16 19.42 -6.90
C VAL A 258 14.87 19.92 -7.52
N TRP A 259 13.89 20.31 -6.67
CA TRP A 259 12.68 20.95 -7.17
C TRP A 259 13.05 22.22 -7.93
N HIS A 260 12.80 22.20 -9.23
CA HIS A 260 13.02 23.37 -10.08
C HIS A 260 11.74 24.23 -10.01
N THR A 261 11.85 25.41 -9.43
CA THR A 261 10.74 26.38 -9.47
C THR A 261 10.54 26.81 -10.92
N ALA A 262 9.36 26.55 -11.47
CA ALA A 262 9.04 26.94 -12.84
C ALA A 262 9.19 28.45 -13.00
N ALA A 263 9.95 28.87 -14.00
CA ALA A 263 10.16 30.29 -14.31
C ALA A 263 8.89 30.96 -14.83
N VAL A 264 7.98 30.18 -15.44
CA VAL A 264 6.66 30.65 -15.91
C VAL A 264 5.62 30.28 -14.87
N SER A 265 5.00 31.28 -14.27
CA SER A 265 3.91 31.09 -13.29
C SER A 265 2.57 30.69 -13.97
N ARG A 266 1.65 30.11 -13.17
CA ARG A 266 0.29 29.82 -13.67
C ARG A 266 -0.44 31.07 -14.14
N ALA A 267 -0.19 32.23 -13.51
CA ALA A 267 -0.82 33.48 -13.88
C ALA A 267 -0.40 33.97 -15.28
N GLU A 268 0.79 33.59 -15.74
CA GLU A 268 1.30 33.94 -17.08
C GLU A 268 0.76 33.00 -18.18
N ARG A 269 0.15 31.86 -17.80
CA ARG A 269 -0.52 30.97 -18.75
C ARG A 269 -1.94 31.49 -19.00
N ALA A 270 -2.31 31.61 -20.27
CA ALA A 270 -3.59 32.18 -20.68
C ALA A 270 -4.82 31.32 -20.31
N THR A 271 -4.62 30.09 -19.88
CA THR A 271 -5.68 29.12 -19.58
C THR A 271 -5.59 28.60 -18.17
N ARG A 272 -6.76 28.34 -17.56
CA ARG A 272 -6.87 27.70 -16.25
C ARG A 272 -7.17 26.22 -16.44
N GLY A 273 -6.20 25.36 -16.07
CA GLY A 273 -6.40 23.92 -16.09
C GLY A 273 -7.12 23.42 -14.84
N LEU A 274 -7.73 22.26 -14.98
CA LEU A 274 -8.37 21.53 -13.90
C LEU A 274 -8.38 20.03 -14.27
N THR A 275 -8.73 19.17 -13.32
CA THR A 275 -8.94 17.75 -13.57
C THR A 275 -10.41 17.38 -13.40
N VAL A 276 -10.99 16.73 -14.42
CA VAL A 276 -12.28 16.04 -14.34
C VAL A 276 -12.00 14.56 -14.25
N TRP A 277 -12.31 13.95 -13.12
CA TRP A 277 -12.02 12.54 -12.82
C TRP A 277 -13.27 11.71 -12.88
N LEU A 278 -13.48 10.97 -13.98
CA LEU A 278 -14.60 10.07 -14.12
C LEU A 278 -14.26 8.70 -13.52
N THR A 279 -15.08 8.24 -12.58
CA THR A 279 -15.01 6.93 -11.95
C THR A 279 -16.30 6.14 -12.15
N GLY A 280 -16.28 4.81 -12.05
CA GLY A 280 -17.42 3.92 -12.21
C GLY A 280 -17.01 2.55 -12.77
N LEU A 281 -17.96 1.62 -12.88
CA LEU A 281 -17.74 0.25 -13.36
C LEU A 281 -17.25 0.21 -14.81
N SER A 282 -16.67 -0.91 -15.23
CA SER A 282 -16.42 -1.17 -16.67
C SER A 282 -17.75 -1.07 -17.42
N ALA A 283 -17.71 -0.63 -18.69
CA ALA A 283 -18.91 -0.44 -19.52
C ALA A 283 -19.99 0.54 -18.97
N SER A 284 -19.70 1.30 -17.89
CA SER A 284 -20.65 2.30 -17.36
C SER A 284 -20.86 3.52 -18.28
N GLY A 285 -20.02 3.70 -19.32
CA GLY A 285 -20.11 4.82 -20.26
C GLY A 285 -19.08 5.92 -20.05
N LYS A 286 -18.17 5.79 -19.07
CA LYS A 286 -17.14 6.81 -18.76
C LYS A 286 -16.37 7.31 -19.98
N SER A 287 -15.81 6.39 -20.77
CA SER A 287 -14.98 6.77 -21.94
C SER A 287 -15.78 7.49 -23.01
N SER A 288 -17.05 7.12 -23.21
CA SER A 288 -17.94 7.82 -24.16
C SER A 288 -18.25 9.25 -23.73
N VAL A 289 -18.53 9.44 -22.43
CA VAL A 289 -18.76 10.77 -21.84
C VAL A 289 -17.46 11.59 -21.86
N ALA A 290 -16.33 10.98 -21.55
CA ALA A 290 -15.03 11.64 -21.54
C ALA A 290 -14.61 12.15 -22.92
N VAL A 291 -14.79 11.33 -23.97
CA VAL A 291 -14.54 11.72 -25.37
C VAL A 291 -15.42 12.89 -25.80
N GLU A 292 -16.70 12.85 -25.45
CA GLU A 292 -17.63 13.94 -25.80
C GLU A 292 -17.32 15.23 -25.04
N LEU A 293 -16.94 15.12 -23.77
CA LEU A 293 -16.49 16.25 -22.94
C LEU A 293 -15.23 16.89 -23.55
N GLU A 294 -14.21 16.10 -23.87
CA GLU A 294 -12.98 16.57 -24.49
C GLU A 294 -13.27 17.32 -25.80
N ARG A 295 -14.11 16.71 -26.68
CA ARG A 295 -14.50 17.30 -27.96
C ARG A 295 -15.12 18.68 -27.78
N ARG A 296 -16.04 18.85 -26.83
CA ARG A 296 -16.72 20.11 -26.57
C ARG A 296 -15.80 21.15 -25.96
N LEU A 297 -14.94 20.77 -25.04
CA LEU A 297 -13.94 21.66 -24.47
C LEU A 297 -13.01 22.21 -25.56
N VAL A 298 -12.48 21.33 -26.42
CA VAL A 298 -11.62 21.73 -27.55
C VAL A 298 -12.37 22.61 -28.55
N ALA A 299 -13.60 22.27 -28.88
CA ALA A 299 -14.44 23.06 -29.78
C ALA A 299 -14.76 24.46 -29.23
N SER A 300 -14.82 24.62 -27.89
CA SER A 300 -14.98 25.93 -27.24
C SER A 300 -13.66 26.72 -27.12
N GLY A 301 -12.55 26.20 -27.64
CA GLY A 301 -11.23 26.82 -27.54
C GLY A 301 -10.53 26.57 -26.19
N ARG A 302 -11.07 25.70 -25.35
CA ARG A 302 -10.47 25.34 -24.06
C ARG A 302 -9.59 24.12 -24.23
N PRO A 303 -8.25 24.18 -24.00
CA PRO A 303 -7.37 23.05 -24.12
C PRO A 303 -7.81 21.90 -23.19
N ALA A 304 -8.00 20.71 -23.72
CA ALA A 304 -8.36 19.52 -22.97
C ALA A 304 -7.60 18.29 -23.51
N TYR A 305 -7.39 17.30 -22.65
CA TYR A 305 -6.76 16.04 -23.01
C TYR A 305 -7.34 14.87 -22.21
N LEU A 306 -7.75 13.81 -22.96
CA LEU A 306 -8.30 12.59 -22.38
C LEU A 306 -7.18 11.63 -21.93
N LEU A 307 -7.18 11.32 -20.65
CA LEU A 307 -6.36 10.27 -20.02
C LEU A 307 -7.22 9.02 -19.81
N ASP A 308 -7.34 8.20 -20.85
CA ASP A 308 -8.11 6.95 -20.79
C ASP A 308 -7.27 5.83 -20.19
N GLY A 309 -7.87 5.06 -19.25
CA GLY A 309 -7.18 4.03 -18.49
C GLY A 309 -6.62 2.89 -19.32
N ASP A 310 -7.31 2.49 -20.36
CA ASP A 310 -6.85 1.41 -21.24
C ASP A 310 -5.66 1.89 -22.09
N ASN A 311 -5.75 3.11 -22.65
CA ASN A 311 -4.65 3.69 -23.41
C ASN A 311 -3.38 3.87 -22.59
N LEU A 312 -3.51 4.32 -21.33
CA LEU A 312 -2.37 4.51 -20.43
C LEU A 312 -1.67 3.19 -20.06
N ARG A 313 -2.40 2.06 -20.09
CA ARG A 313 -1.83 0.73 -19.88
C ARG A 313 -0.97 0.22 -21.05
N HIS A 314 -1.07 0.81 -22.24
CA HIS A 314 -0.17 0.51 -23.36
C HIS A 314 1.16 1.30 -23.31
N GLY A 315 1.27 2.30 -22.45
CA GLY A 315 2.47 3.14 -22.29
C GLY A 315 2.87 3.33 -20.84
N LEU A 316 2.44 4.44 -20.25
CA LEU A 316 2.82 4.88 -18.89
C LEU A 316 2.70 3.77 -17.82
N ASN A 317 1.68 2.95 -17.91
CA ASN A 317 1.32 1.91 -16.95
C ASN A 317 1.43 0.49 -17.52
N GLY A 318 2.18 0.32 -18.62
CA GLY A 318 2.35 -0.98 -19.29
C GLY A 318 3.01 -2.07 -18.45
N ASN A 319 3.71 -1.69 -17.39
CA ASN A 319 4.32 -2.62 -16.43
C ASN A 319 3.41 -3.00 -15.25
N LEU A 320 2.19 -2.48 -15.17
CA LEU A 320 1.25 -2.74 -14.07
C LEU A 320 0.21 -3.79 -14.46
N GLY A 321 -0.04 -4.72 -13.54
CA GLY A 321 -1.13 -5.69 -13.61
C GLY A 321 -2.45 -5.15 -13.05
N PHE A 322 -3.29 -6.07 -12.53
CA PHE A 322 -4.61 -5.77 -11.98
C PHE A 322 -4.73 -6.10 -10.48
N SER A 323 -3.61 -6.38 -9.80
CA SER A 323 -3.62 -6.53 -8.34
C SER A 323 -4.06 -5.23 -7.66
N PRO A 324 -4.57 -5.27 -6.41
CA PRO A 324 -4.92 -4.06 -5.67
C PRO A 324 -3.79 -3.03 -5.63
N ALA A 325 -2.54 -3.49 -5.45
CA ALA A 325 -1.35 -2.63 -5.44
C ALA A 325 -1.08 -1.99 -6.81
N ASP A 326 -1.22 -2.75 -7.91
CA ASP A 326 -1.04 -2.22 -9.26
C ASP A 326 -2.14 -1.21 -9.61
N ARG A 327 -3.37 -1.44 -9.13
CA ARG A 327 -4.48 -0.49 -9.32
C ARG A 327 -4.24 0.82 -8.59
N ALA A 328 -3.77 0.76 -7.34
CA ALA A 328 -3.40 1.94 -6.57
C ALA A 328 -2.25 2.72 -7.24
N GLU A 329 -1.20 2.03 -7.69
CA GLU A 329 -0.08 2.66 -8.40
C GLU A 329 -0.52 3.23 -9.77
N ASN A 330 -1.43 2.55 -10.47
CA ASN A 330 -2.02 3.08 -11.70
C ASN A 330 -2.75 4.41 -11.45
N VAL A 331 -3.61 4.47 -10.42
CA VAL A 331 -4.34 5.70 -10.04
C VAL A 331 -3.34 6.78 -9.63
N ARG A 332 -2.35 6.46 -8.82
CA ARG A 332 -1.31 7.41 -8.38
C ARG A 332 -0.57 8.04 -9.57
N ARG A 333 -0.11 7.24 -10.53
CA ARG A 333 0.60 7.76 -11.72
C ARG A 333 -0.29 8.65 -12.57
N VAL A 334 -1.52 8.22 -12.80
CA VAL A 334 -2.48 9.02 -13.59
C VAL A 334 -2.82 10.33 -12.88
N ALA A 335 -2.96 10.33 -11.56
CA ALA A 335 -3.20 11.55 -10.78
C ALA A 335 -2.03 12.56 -10.92
N GLU A 336 -0.78 12.09 -10.87
CA GLU A 336 0.39 12.96 -11.07
C GLU A 336 0.42 13.55 -12.49
N VAL A 337 0.13 12.74 -13.52
CA VAL A 337 0.07 13.23 -14.91
C VAL A 337 -1.07 14.22 -15.09
N ALA A 338 -2.27 13.92 -14.57
CA ALA A 338 -3.44 14.81 -14.62
C ALA A 338 -3.13 16.16 -13.97
N LYS A 339 -2.46 16.13 -12.81
CA LYS A 339 -1.99 17.32 -12.10
C LYS A 339 -1.05 18.18 -12.93
N LEU A 340 -0.10 17.56 -13.65
CA LEU A 340 0.80 18.28 -14.55
C LEU A 340 0.06 18.93 -15.70
N PHE A 341 -0.90 18.26 -16.33
CA PHE A 341 -1.75 18.86 -17.36
C PHE A 341 -2.56 20.03 -16.82
N ALA A 342 -3.19 19.86 -15.65
CA ALA A 342 -3.94 20.92 -14.99
C ALA A 342 -3.04 22.11 -14.64
N ASP A 343 -1.83 21.88 -14.14
CA ASP A 343 -0.83 22.93 -13.88
C ASP A 343 -0.39 23.66 -15.17
N ALA A 344 -0.30 22.94 -16.28
CA ALA A 344 0.00 23.50 -17.60
C ALA A 344 -1.15 24.33 -18.21
N GLY A 345 -2.32 24.36 -17.56
CA GLY A 345 -3.50 25.09 -18.06
C GLY A 345 -4.43 24.28 -18.96
N VAL A 346 -4.27 22.97 -19.00
CA VAL A 346 -5.09 22.03 -19.79
C VAL A 346 -6.16 21.40 -18.91
N VAL A 347 -7.37 21.22 -19.41
CA VAL A 347 -8.38 20.41 -18.73
C VAL A 347 -8.04 18.93 -18.91
N SER A 348 -7.61 18.29 -17.83
CA SER A 348 -7.32 16.87 -17.81
C SER A 348 -8.61 16.08 -17.60
N VAL A 349 -9.06 15.35 -18.61
CA VAL A 349 -10.24 14.48 -18.53
C VAL A 349 -9.77 13.06 -18.27
N VAL A 350 -9.94 12.56 -17.05
CA VAL A 350 -9.51 11.22 -16.64
C VAL A 350 -10.67 10.26 -16.71
N SER A 351 -10.52 9.12 -17.40
CA SER A 351 -11.50 8.04 -17.48
C SER A 351 -10.89 6.75 -16.92
N LEU A 352 -11.15 6.46 -15.64
CA LEU A 352 -10.64 5.28 -14.93
C LEU A 352 -11.77 4.58 -14.15
N ILE A 353 -11.67 3.27 -13.96
CA ILE A 353 -12.52 2.57 -12.99
C ILE A 353 -12.23 3.10 -11.58
N SER A 354 -10.94 3.25 -11.19
CA SER A 354 -10.48 3.72 -9.89
C SER A 354 -11.33 3.18 -8.72
N PRO A 355 -11.29 1.84 -8.48
CA PRO A 355 -12.30 1.16 -7.68
C PRO A 355 -12.23 1.46 -6.18
N TYR A 356 -11.08 1.89 -5.68
CA TYR A 356 -10.86 2.15 -4.26
C TYR A 356 -11.02 3.63 -3.93
N ARG A 357 -11.78 3.91 -2.89
CA ARG A 357 -12.05 5.27 -2.41
C ARG A 357 -10.77 5.99 -2.00
N THR A 358 -9.93 5.32 -1.24
CA THR A 358 -8.65 5.86 -0.78
C THR A 358 -7.75 6.34 -1.91
N ASP A 359 -7.75 5.65 -3.05
CA ASP A 359 -6.92 6.04 -4.20
C ASP A 359 -7.45 7.33 -4.86
N ARG A 360 -8.78 7.47 -4.96
CA ARG A 360 -9.42 8.70 -5.48
C ARG A 360 -9.23 9.88 -4.55
N GLU A 361 -9.34 9.66 -3.23
CA GLU A 361 -9.05 10.67 -2.20
C GLU A 361 -7.59 11.15 -2.29
N LEU A 362 -6.64 10.25 -2.49
CA LEU A 362 -5.23 10.62 -2.69
C LEU A 362 -5.03 11.44 -3.97
N ALA A 363 -5.73 11.10 -5.05
CA ALA A 363 -5.70 11.88 -6.29
C ALA A 363 -6.24 13.30 -6.07
N ARG A 364 -7.37 13.46 -5.39
CA ARG A 364 -7.96 14.75 -5.01
C ARG A 364 -6.99 15.56 -4.14
N ALA A 365 -6.48 14.96 -3.06
CA ALA A 365 -5.57 15.62 -2.13
C ALA A 365 -4.27 16.11 -2.81
N ALA A 366 -3.76 15.38 -3.81
CA ALA A 366 -2.59 15.79 -4.57
C ALA A 366 -2.85 17.04 -5.43
N HIS A 367 -4.07 17.23 -5.95
CA HIS A 367 -4.48 18.42 -6.67
C HIS A 367 -4.73 19.59 -5.73
N GLU A 368 -5.42 19.36 -4.62
CA GLU A 368 -5.70 20.37 -3.60
C GLU A 368 -4.41 20.95 -3.01
N ALA A 369 -3.45 20.08 -2.67
CA ALA A 369 -2.12 20.49 -2.19
C ALA A 369 -1.35 21.35 -3.20
N ALA A 370 -1.63 21.17 -4.50
CA ALA A 370 -1.09 21.98 -5.58
C ALA A 370 -1.95 23.24 -5.89
N GLY A 371 -3.08 23.44 -5.22
CA GLY A 371 -4.03 24.55 -5.50
C GLY A 371 -4.67 24.42 -6.88
N LEU A 372 -4.94 23.18 -7.34
CA LEU A 372 -5.56 22.89 -8.63
C LEU A 372 -6.99 22.36 -8.41
N PRO A 373 -7.99 22.82 -9.19
CA PRO A 373 -9.34 22.30 -9.11
C PRO A 373 -9.41 20.84 -9.54
N PHE A 374 -10.23 20.06 -8.81
CA PHE A 374 -10.48 18.65 -9.06
C PHE A 374 -11.98 18.37 -8.95
N LEU A 375 -12.58 17.82 -10.00
CA LEU A 375 -13.99 17.47 -10.07
C LEU A 375 -14.12 15.95 -10.19
N GLU A 376 -14.62 15.28 -9.15
CA GLU A 376 -14.91 13.84 -9.17
C GLU A 376 -16.31 13.59 -9.74
N VAL A 377 -16.40 12.89 -10.86
CA VAL A 377 -17.65 12.55 -11.54
C VAL A 377 -17.89 11.04 -11.42
N PHE A 378 -18.93 10.67 -10.69
CA PHE A 378 -19.33 9.28 -10.56
C PHE A 378 -20.32 8.90 -11.67
N VAL A 379 -19.92 7.99 -12.54
CA VAL A 379 -20.81 7.43 -13.59
C VAL A 379 -21.50 6.19 -12.99
N ASP A 380 -22.66 6.44 -12.37
CA ASP A 380 -23.46 5.50 -11.60
C ASP A 380 -24.40 4.71 -12.52
N THR A 381 -23.83 3.74 -13.22
CA THR A 381 -24.61 2.80 -14.05
C THR A 381 -24.74 1.47 -13.31
N PRO A 382 -25.97 0.93 -13.14
CA PRO A 382 -26.19 -0.36 -12.51
C PRO A 382 -25.36 -1.48 -13.12
N LEU A 383 -24.92 -2.44 -12.28
CA LEU A 383 -24.05 -3.54 -12.72
C LEU A 383 -24.69 -4.34 -13.86
N GLU A 384 -25.96 -4.64 -13.75
CA GLU A 384 -26.73 -5.41 -14.75
C GLU A 384 -26.67 -4.71 -16.12
N VAL A 385 -26.81 -3.38 -16.15
CA VAL A 385 -26.72 -2.59 -17.38
C VAL A 385 -25.31 -2.58 -17.95
N CYS A 386 -24.28 -2.59 -17.07
CA CYS A 386 -22.89 -2.70 -17.49
C CYS A 386 -22.58 -4.08 -18.08
N GLU A 387 -23.12 -5.15 -17.48
CA GLU A 387 -23.00 -6.52 -17.98
C GLU A 387 -23.70 -6.72 -19.31
N ASP A 388 -24.92 -6.19 -19.47
CA ASP A 388 -25.66 -6.25 -20.73
C ASP A 388 -24.96 -5.52 -21.90
N ARG A 389 -24.28 -4.41 -21.59
CA ARG A 389 -23.51 -3.67 -22.57
C ARG A 389 -22.25 -4.38 -23.01
N ASP A 390 -21.49 -4.90 -22.08
CA ASP A 390 -20.18 -5.59 -22.18
C ASP A 390 -19.46 -5.49 -23.55
N PRO A 391 -19.11 -4.30 -24.05
CA PRO A 391 -18.63 -4.11 -25.42
C PRO A 391 -17.31 -4.83 -25.73
N LYS A 392 -16.60 -5.28 -24.70
CA LYS A 392 -15.31 -5.98 -24.78
C LYS A 392 -15.40 -7.46 -24.39
N GLY A 393 -16.57 -7.95 -24.02
CA GLY A 393 -16.77 -9.33 -23.53
C GLY A 393 -16.07 -9.63 -22.20
N MET A 394 -15.73 -8.60 -21.40
CA MET A 394 -14.95 -8.77 -20.18
C MET A 394 -15.78 -9.32 -19.03
N TYR A 395 -17.06 -8.92 -18.93
CA TYR A 395 -17.98 -9.49 -17.95
C TYR A 395 -18.25 -10.97 -18.23
N ALA A 396 -18.50 -11.31 -19.50
CA ALA A 396 -18.68 -12.69 -19.91
C ALA A 396 -17.50 -13.57 -19.52
N LYS A 397 -16.26 -13.12 -19.75
CA LYS A 397 -15.04 -13.82 -19.36
C LYS A 397 -14.87 -13.93 -17.83
N ALA A 398 -15.20 -12.87 -17.08
CA ALA A 398 -15.15 -12.88 -15.64
C ALA A 398 -16.15 -13.86 -15.03
N ARG A 399 -17.40 -13.89 -15.56
CA ARG A 399 -18.45 -14.84 -15.14
C ARG A 399 -18.11 -16.28 -15.50
N ALA A 400 -17.40 -16.51 -16.62
CA ALA A 400 -16.90 -17.82 -17.01
C ALA A 400 -15.66 -18.27 -16.20
N GLY A 401 -15.10 -17.40 -15.34
CA GLY A 401 -13.90 -17.69 -14.56
C GLY A 401 -12.60 -17.65 -15.37
N GLU A 402 -12.63 -17.13 -16.60
CA GLU A 402 -11.45 -17.00 -17.47
C GLU A 402 -10.53 -15.87 -17.00
N ILE A 403 -11.07 -14.86 -16.32
CA ILE A 403 -10.33 -13.77 -15.71
C ILE A 403 -10.76 -13.61 -14.25
N SER A 404 -9.81 -13.30 -13.37
CA SER A 404 -10.04 -13.06 -11.94
C SER A 404 -9.70 -11.62 -11.56
N GLY A 405 -10.24 -11.15 -10.43
CA GLY A 405 -10.02 -9.80 -9.95
C GLY A 405 -10.74 -8.74 -10.77
N PHE A 406 -11.86 -9.09 -11.41
CA PHE A 406 -12.62 -8.14 -12.23
C PHE A 406 -13.58 -7.32 -11.37
N THR A 407 -13.44 -6.00 -11.43
CA THR A 407 -14.24 -5.05 -10.63
C THR A 407 -15.72 -5.16 -10.91
N GLY A 408 -16.52 -5.40 -9.89
CA GLY A 408 -17.98 -5.58 -9.97
C GLY A 408 -18.41 -7.05 -10.06
N VAL A 409 -17.48 -8.00 -10.24
CA VAL A 409 -17.78 -9.44 -10.27
C VAL A 409 -17.15 -10.14 -9.07
N ASP A 410 -15.83 -10.21 -9.03
CA ASP A 410 -15.04 -10.85 -7.95
C ASP A 410 -14.06 -9.88 -7.25
N ALA A 411 -14.00 -8.62 -7.70
CA ALA A 411 -13.29 -7.55 -7.01
C ALA A 411 -14.27 -6.39 -6.70
N PRO A 412 -14.09 -5.71 -5.55
CA PRO A 412 -15.00 -4.66 -5.12
C PRO A 412 -14.87 -3.39 -5.95
N TYR A 413 -15.97 -2.63 -6.04
CA TYR A 413 -16.01 -1.23 -6.41
C TYR A 413 -16.58 -0.43 -5.23
N GLU A 414 -15.78 0.45 -4.66
CA GLU A 414 -16.19 1.33 -3.56
C GLU A 414 -16.74 2.63 -4.15
N GLN A 415 -18.06 2.82 -4.08
CA GLN A 415 -18.69 4.05 -4.58
C GLN A 415 -18.15 5.27 -3.84
N PRO A 416 -17.98 6.43 -4.53
CA PRO A 416 -17.65 7.69 -3.87
C PRO A 416 -18.70 8.06 -2.83
N GLU A 417 -18.27 8.57 -1.65
CA GLU A 417 -19.22 9.05 -0.63
C GLU A 417 -19.78 10.43 -0.99
N ASN A 418 -18.92 11.32 -1.49
CA ASN A 418 -19.27 12.69 -1.80
C ASN A 418 -18.67 13.10 -3.15
N PRO A 419 -19.14 12.52 -4.28
CA PRO A 419 -18.71 12.95 -5.60
C PRO A 419 -19.26 14.36 -5.91
N ASP A 420 -18.50 15.13 -6.66
CA ASP A 420 -18.93 16.48 -7.04
C ASP A 420 -20.11 16.44 -8.03
N LEU A 421 -20.19 15.37 -8.85
CA LEU A 421 -21.28 15.12 -9.79
C LEU A 421 -21.57 13.62 -9.91
N VAL A 422 -22.86 13.27 -9.98
CA VAL A 422 -23.31 11.90 -10.26
C VAL A 422 -24.04 11.89 -11.61
N LEU A 423 -23.60 11.00 -12.50
CA LEU A 423 -24.23 10.77 -13.80
C LEU A 423 -24.87 9.39 -13.83
N ARG A 424 -26.14 9.32 -14.18
CA ARG A 424 -26.92 8.09 -14.29
C ARG A 424 -27.46 7.90 -15.70
N PRO A 425 -27.87 6.68 -16.09
CA PRO A 425 -28.47 6.44 -17.41
C PRO A 425 -29.64 7.38 -17.75
N GLU A 426 -30.40 7.82 -16.72
CA GLU A 426 -31.54 8.73 -16.87
C GLU A 426 -31.12 10.15 -17.29
N ASN A 427 -29.83 10.51 -17.11
CA ASN A 427 -29.31 11.80 -17.57
C ASN A 427 -29.13 11.89 -19.08
N GLY A 428 -29.44 10.83 -19.79
CA GLY A 428 -29.48 10.78 -21.26
C GLY A 428 -28.22 10.17 -21.88
N ASP A 429 -27.97 10.59 -23.13
CA ASP A 429 -26.83 10.11 -23.90
C ASP A 429 -25.49 10.76 -23.43
N PRO A 430 -24.32 10.30 -23.91
CA PRO A 430 -23.03 10.89 -23.56
C PRO A 430 -22.94 12.41 -23.80
N ALA A 431 -23.68 12.92 -24.78
CA ALA A 431 -23.70 14.34 -25.10
C ALA A 431 -24.44 15.17 -24.03
N ALA A 432 -25.56 14.65 -23.52
CA ALA A 432 -26.29 15.26 -22.41
C ALA A 432 -25.48 15.20 -21.11
N MET A 433 -24.84 14.05 -20.83
CA MET A 433 -23.97 13.88 -19.65
C MET A 433 -22.75 14.82 -19.68
N ALA A 434 -22.10 14.98 -20.85
CA ALA A 434 -21.00 15.92 -21.02
C ALA A 434 -21.45 17.37 -20.80
N ALA A 435 -22.67 17.73 -21.18
CA ALA A 435 -23.24 19.07 -20.93
C ALA A 435 -23.42 19.35 -19.42
N LEU A 436 -23.82 18.34 -18.63
CA LEU A 436 -23.92 18.47 -17.18
C LEU A 436 -22.55 18.71 -16.54
N ILE A 437 -21.51 18.03 -17.01
CA ILE A 437 -20.15 18.27 -16.54
C ILE A 437 -19.71 19.68 -16.89
N LEU A 438 -19.95 20.16 -18.12
CA LEU A 438 -19.58 21.52 -18.53
C LEU A 438 -20.28 22.58 -17.68
N ALA A 439 -21.56 22.39 -17.37
CA ALA A 439 -22.29 23.30 -16.46
C ALA A 439 -21.73 23.32 -15.03
N ALA A 440 -21.14 22.21 -14.55
CA ALA A 440 -20.47 22.16 -13.25
C ALA A 440 -19.06 22.80 -13.28
N LEU A 441 -18.51 23.09 -14.46
CA LEU A 441 -17.21 23.78 -14.61
C LEU A 441 -17.33 25.29 -14.77
N GLU A 442 -18.53 25.83 -14.92
CA GLU A 442 -18.85 27.27 -14.95
C GLU A 442 -19.02 27.81 -13.53
#